data_625bde8baf9ac3f2dd2d3701eff546e7
#
_entry.id   625bde8baf9ac3f2dd2d3701eff546e7
#
_cell.length_a   1.000
_cell.length_b   1.000
_cell.length_c   1.000
_cell.angle_alpha   90.00
_cell.angle_beta   90.00
_cell.angle_gamma   90.00
#
_symmetry.space_group_name_H-M   'P 1'
#
loop_
_entity.id
_entity.type
_entity.pdbx_description
1 polymer ?
#
loop_
_entity_poly.entity_id
_entity_poly.type
_entity_poly.pdbx_seq_one_letter_code
_entity_poly.pdbx_strand_id
1 'polypeptide(L)'
;MDASKIKLIIWDLDETFWNGTISEQKVAPVKQACDLVLLSSKKGIVNSICSKNDEKPCIDKLKEWDLDKYFVFNSINWEPKGQRIKDTVESMNLRPCNVLFIDDNKLNLEEAKFFCPDIMTMLPDKIGELYAAVSMLDKNDEKLSRLESYKVLEKKNKIKKSIGSNEEFLRQSNIHVDFHSDCAEHIDRLHELIFRANQLNFTKVRSTKDELKALFEDKNAKCEYVTAYDKYGEYGIVGFYAVKDNTLVHFLFSCRTLGMGIEQYTYEKIGCPKLDIVGDVSVKIGKNEPTVTWINQDNVKTDNEFEDIKNTGFKVLIKGPCDLNQIFSFIKNEDIFDCEFTYVSREKQSLGVAIEGMNHTSQIVNAYSITDEETAEICKLPICDSQMYSDSIYKNKYGMIFISILTDANLGVYRNKNNGAVFAFGEYIYPLTDKAMWKKYINKEVYTANCDFKEKDLQKIAEEYEFLGRLTPKQTAENLRFIYEHIKTDTELVILLGCEREYKDNKLEAWVNRHNDHKEYNAAVRKEFDGCKNVTLFDVNEYITSDDDFNDSVNHYKKRVYYLMAQKFTEMINAHANADVAKQTSKAKLAYLTLKQKIKKIVKPNG
;
A
#
# COMPACT_ATOMS: atom_id res chain seq x y z
N MET A 1 -15.42 34.85 14.79
CA MET A 1 -15.20 33.77 13.79
C MET A 1 -16.08 32.57 14.17
N ASP A 2 -16.74 31.95 13.21
CA ASP A 2 -17.55 30.77 13.46
C ASP A 2 -16.67 29.50 13.45
N ALA A 3 -16.20 29.09 14.64
CA ALA A 3 -15.32 27.94 14.81
C ALA A 3 -15.99 26.60 14.39
N SER A 4 -17.32 26.55 14.29
CA SER A 4 -18.04 25.31 13.90
C SER A 4 -17.74 24.86 12.48
N LYS A 5 -17.35 25.78 11.58
CA LYS A 5 -16.99 25.55 10.19
C LYS A 5 -15.56 25.06 10.01
N ILE A 6 -14.67 25.31 10.99
CA ILE A 6 -13.25 24.95 10.89
C ILE A 6 -13.09 23.43 10.96
N LYS A 7 -12.38 22.87 9.99
CA LYS A 7 -12.01 21.46 9.91
C LYS A 7 -10.49 21.25 9.90
N LEU A 8 -9.73 22.28 9.47
CA LEU A 8 -8.28 22.28 9.41
C LEU A 8 -7.75 23.65 9.88
N ILE A 9 -6.72 23.63 10.71
CA ILE A 9 -5.90 24.80 11.03
C ILE A 9 -4.52 24.55 10.41
N ILE A 10 -4.06 25.47 9.54
CA ILE A 10 -2.71 25.47 8.99
C ILE A 10 -1.90 26.52 9.76
N TRP A 11 -0.75 26.13 10.26
CA TRP A 11 0.11 26.94 11.08
C TRP A 11 1.36 27.37 10.34
N ASP A 12 1.71 28.64 10.40
CA ASP A 12 3.10 29.01 10.29
C ASP A 12 3.84 28.71 11.60
N LEU A 13 5.16 28.72 11.58
CA LEU A 13 5.97 28.35 12.73
C LEU A 13 6.62 29.55 13.41
N ASP A 14 7.57 30.24 12.73
CA ASP A 14 8.32 31.36 13.30
C ASP A 14 7.39 32.54 13.63
N GLU A 15 7.56 33.15 14.82
CA GLU A 15 6.74 34.27 15.34
C GLU A 15 5.21 34.00 15.32
N THR A 16 4.83 32.71 15.09
CA THR A 16 3.42 32.29 15.04
C THR A 16 3.16 31.13 16.01
N PHE A 17 3.73 29.95 15.80
CA PHE A 17 3.59 28.78 16.65
C PHE A 17 4.59 28.80 17.82
N TRP A 18 5.74 29.39 17.57
CA TRP A 18 6.76 29.70 18.57
C TRP A 18 7.28 31.13 18.42
N ASN A 19 7.84 31.64 19.50
CA ASN A 19 8.53 32.91 19.50
C ASN A 19 9.95 32.72 18.96
N GLY A 20 10.39 33.60 18.07
CA GLY A 20 11.70 33.59 17.45
C GLY A 20 11.72 32.85 16.09
N THR A 21 12.85 32.94 15.42
CA THR A 21 13.15 32.31 14.12
C THR A 21 14.14 31.20 14.33
N ILE A 22 13.77 29.97 13.96
CA ILE A 22 14.53 28.75 14.31
C ILE A 22 15.95 28.74 13.73
N SER A 23 16.18 29.41 12.60
CA SER A 23 17.49 29.52 11.96
C SER A 23 18.43 30.52 12.64
N GLU A 24 17.88 31.43 13.47
CA GLU A 24 18.65 32.57 14.04
C GLU A 24 18.86 32.43 15.54
N GLN A 25 17.93 31.81 16.25
CA GLN A 25 17.96 31.75 17.72
C GLN A 25 17.21 30.55 18.29
N LYS A 26 17.35 30.34 19.63
CA LYS A 26 16.52 29.36 20.31
C LYS A 26 15.06 29.81 20.32
N VAL A 27 14.18 28.93 19.82
CA VAL A 27 12.74 29.18 19.82
C VAL A 27 12.08 28.62 21.08
N ALA A 28 10.99 29.24 21.49
CA ALA A 28 10.15 28.81 22.63
C ALA A 28 8.69 28.70 22.18
N PRO A 29 7.98 27.61 22.52
CA PRO A 29 6.62 27.39 22.05
C PRO A 29 5.66 28.44 22.63
N VAL A 30 4.72 28.92 21.82
CA VAL A 30 3.62 29.72 22.30
C VAL A 30 2.60 28.81 22.97
N LYS A 31 2.50 28.89 24.30
CA LYS A 31 1.64 27.99 25.10
C LYS A 31 0.21 27.91 24.56
N GLN A 32 -0.41 29.05 24.24
CA GLN A 32 -1.78 29.07 23.72
C GLN A 32 -1.92 28.36 22.37
N ALA A 33 -0.90 28.39 21.51
CA ALA A 33 -0.88 27.65 20.26
C ALA A 33 -0.81 26.13 20.51
N CYS A 34 0.07 25.71 21.41
CA CYS A 34 0.17 24.30 21.81
C CYS A 34 -1.15 23.79 22.41
N ASP A 35 -1.73 24.54 23.37
CA ASP A 35 -3.00 24.18 24.00
C ASP A 35 -4.13 24.12 22.95
N LEU A 36 -4.13 25.01 21.95
CA LEU A 36 -5.11 24.99 20.86
C LEU A 36 -4.96 23.77 19.94
N VAL A 37 -3.73 23.35 19.62
CA VAL A 37 -3.50 22.13 18.83
C VAL A 37 -4.07 20.89 19.54
N LEU A 38 -3.82 20.76 20.84
CA LEU A 38 -4.35 19.66 21.63
C LEU A 38 -5.89 19.70 21.71
N LEU A 39 -6.46 20.86 21.99
CA LEU A 39 -7.91 21.04 22.08
C LEU A 39 -8.59 20.80 20.73
N SER A 40 -8.10 21.44 19.67
CA SER A 40 -8.67 21.31 18.31
C SER A 40 -8.67 19.86 17.84
N SER A 41 -7.58 19.10 18.09
CA SER A 41 -7.50 17.68 17.76
C SER A 41 -8.60 16.87 18.48
N LYS A 42 -8.81 17.10 19.77
CA LYS A 42 -9.89 16.46 20.54
C LYS A 42 -11.30 16.89 20.10
N LYS A 43 -11.43 18.03 19.46
CA LYS A 43 -12.68 18.50 18.84
C LYS A 43 -12.83 18.05 17.39
N GLY A 44 -11.93 17.21 16.88
CA GLY A 44 -11.94 16.71 15.51
C GLY A 44 -11.60 17.77 14.46
N ILE A 45 -10.83 18.79 14.85
CA ILE A 45 -10.21 19.75 13.94
C ILE A 45 -8.75 19.33 13.76
N VAL A 46 -8.32 19.15 12.52
CA VAL A 46 -6.97 18.66 12.18
C VAL A 46 -5.99 19.84 12.09
N ASN A 47 -4.72 19.59 12.39
CA ASN A 47 -3.67 20.60 12.28
C ASN A 47 -2.65 20.21 11.21
N SER A 48 -2.14 21.21 10.49
CA SER A 48 -1.09 21.10 9.48
C SER A 48 -0.12 22.28 9.61
N ILE A 49 1.02 22.18 8.97
CA ILE A 49 2.05 23.24 8.99
C ILE A 49 2.30 23.70 7.56
N CYS A 50 2.41 25.02 7.36
CA CYS A 50 2.93 25.64 6.15
C CYS A 50 3.91 26.74 6.51
N SER A 51 5.22 26.44 6.50
CA SER A 51 6.26 27.35 6.94
C SER A 51 7.41 27.46 5.93
N LYS A 52 8.09 28.61 5.91
CA LYS A 52 9.33 28.85 5.13
C LYS A 52 10.52 28.58 6.02
N ASN A 53 10.93 27.31 6.09
CA ASN A 53 11.98 26.82 6.95
C ASN A 53 12.63 25.55 6.39
N ASP A 54 13.69 25.08 7.02
CA ASP A 54 14.21 23.74 6.83
C ASP A 54 13.37 22.74 7.63
N GLU A 55 12.89 21.70 6.99
CA GLU A 55 11.93 20.75 7.56
C GLU A 55 12.48 20.03 8.80
N LYS A 56 13.71 19.50 8.70
CA LYS A 56 14.28 18.65 9.76
C LYS A 56 14.41 19.38 11.10
N PRO A 57 15.01 20.59 11.21
CA PRO A 57 15.07 21.31 12.48
C PRO A 57 13.70 21.59 13.09
N CYS A 58 12.70 21.93 12.25
CA CYS A 58 11.35 22.19 12.71
C CYS A 58 10.67 20.95 13.29
N ILE A 59 10.75 19.84 12.59
CA ILE A 59 10.19 18.56 13.04
C ILE A 59 10.90 18.07 14.32
N ASP A 60 12.23 18.19 14.39
CA ASP A 60 12.98 17.81 15.59
C ASP A 60 12.56 18.65 16.81
N LYS A 61 12.26 19.95 16.60
CA LYS A 61 11.77 20.82 17.66
C LYS A 61 10.35 20.47 18.10
N LEU A 62 9.46 20.14 17.19
CA LEU A 62 8.10 19.68 17.50
C LEU A 62 8.11 18.34 18.26
N LYS A 63 9.04 17.45 17.94
CA LYS A 63 9.26 16.18 18.68
C LYS A 63 9.75 16.42 20.11
N GLU A 64 10.67 17.38 20.29
CA GLU A 64 11.15 17.78 21.62
C GLU A 64 9.98 18.20 22.54
N TRP A 65 8.92 18.77 21.96
CA TRP A 65 7.72 19.21 22.69
C TRP A 65 6.58 18.18 22.66
N ASP A 66 6.79 16.99 22.07
CA ASP A 66 5.79 15.92 21.91
C ASP A 66 4.53 16.37 21.11
N LEU A 67 4.69 17.26 20.15
CA LEU A 67 3.61 17.84 19.37
C LEU A 67 3.58 17.39 17.90
N ASP A 68 4.65 16.85 17.37
CA ASP A 68 4.77 16.41 15.96
C ASP A 68 3.65 15.45 15.53
N LYS A 69 3.21 14.59 16.43
CA LYS A 69 2.16 13.59 16.21
C LYS A 69 0.75 14.16 15.94
N TYR A 70 0.53 15.44 16.22
CA TYR A 70 -0.74 16.13 16.01
C TYR A 70 -0.85 16.84 14.67
N PHE A 71 0.23 16.87 13.89
CA PHE A 71 0.28 17.52 12.59
C PHE A 71 0.31 16.50 11.46
N VAL A 72 -0.36 16.84 10.36
CA VAL A 72 -0.42 16.04 9.12
C VAL A 72 -0.32 16.94 7.91
N PHE A 73 0.13 16.42 6.77
CA PHE A 73 0.32 17.15 5.52
C PHE A 73 1.22 18.39 5.67
N ASN A 74 2.25 18.27 6.49
CA ASN A 74 3.18 19.36 6.73
C ASN A 74 3.91 19.76 5.44
N SER A 75 3.98 21.06 5.19
CA SER A 75 4.67 21.67 4.07
C SER A 75 5.69 22.68 4.61
N ILE A 76 6.93 22.23 4.80
CA ILE A 76 8.02 23.04 5.35
C ILE A 76 9.14 23.09 4.32
N ASN A 77 9.27 24.20 3.63
CA ASN A 77 10.32 24.50 2.66
C ASN A 77 10.32 26.00 2.36
N TRP A 78 11.27 26.48 1.55
CA TRP A 78 11.49 27.90 1.27
C TRP A 78 10.62 28.48 0.12
N GLU A 79 9.74 27.69 -0.48
CA GLU A 79 8.85 28.15 -1.55
C GLU A 79 7.71 29.03 -1.04
N PRO A 80 7.08 29.86 -1.92
CA PRO A 80 5.90 30.64 -1.57
C PRO A 80 4.78 29.81 -0.96
N LYS A 81 4.05 30.35 0.03
CA LYS A 81 3.07 29.60 0.82
C LYS A 81 1.73 29.38 0.10
N GLY A 82 1.30 30.31 -0.74
CA GLY A 82 -0.05 30.31 -1.31
C GLY A 82 -0.40 29.06 -2.09
N GLN A 83 0.43 28.66 -3.06
CA GLN A 83 0.22 27.43 -3.82
C GLN A 83 0.30 26.19 -2.93
N ARG A 84 1.23 26.14 -2.01
CA ARG A 84 1.42 25.02 -1.06
C ARG A 84 0.21 24.81 -0.15
N ILE A 85 -0.41 25.92 0.30
CA ILE A 85 -1.67 25.87 1.08
C ILE A 85 -2.79 25.30 0.21
N LYS A 86 -2.92 25.76 -1.04
CA LYS A 86 -3.89 25.20 -1.98
C LYS A 86 -3.70 23.70 -2.18
N ASP A 87 -2.47 23.26 -2.44
CA ASP A 87 -2.14 21.85 -2.63
C ASP A 87 -2.45 21.01 -1.37
N THR A 88 -2.23 21.56 -0.17
CA THR A 88 -2.58 20.92 1.10
C THR A 88 -4.10 20.77 1.23
N VAL A 89 -4.86 21.84 0.96
CA VAL A 89 -6.33 21.85 1.04
C VAL A 89 -6.93 20.83 0.07
N GLU A 90 -6.44 20.79 -1.17
CA GLU A 90 -6.86 19.83 -2.20
C GLU A 90 -6.47 18.39 -1.81
N SER A 91 -5.24 18.17 -1.36
CA SER A 91 -4.75 16.86 -0.92
C SER A 91 -5.53 16.29 0.27
N MET A 92 -6.04 17.15 1.14
CA MET A 92 -6.88 16.80 2.27
C MET A 92 -8.37 16.72 1.92
N ASN A 93 -8.76 16.91 0.67
CA ASN A 93 -10.15 16.92 0.18
C ASN A 93 -11.06 17.88 0.98
N LEU A 94 -10.54 19.07 1.31
CA LEU A 94 -11.28 20.08 2.06
C LEU A 94 -11.71 21.25 1.16
N ARG A 95 -12.75 21.97 1.59
CA ARG A 95 -13.12 23.25 0.96
C ARG A 95 -12.35 24.37 1.63
N PRO A 96 -11.86 25.38 0.89
CA PRO A 96 -11.16 26.53 1.47
C PRO A 96 -11.90 27.19 2.63
N CYS A 97 -13.23 27.33 2.54
CA CYS A 97 -14.07 27.90 3.61
C CYS A 97 -14.10 27.09 4.94
N ASN A 98 -13.50 25.88 4.97
CA ASN A 98 -13.35 25.07 6.17
C ASN A 98 -11.91 25.08 6.71
N VAL A 99 -11.03 25.90 6.15
CA VAL A 99 -9.61 25.96 6.50
C VAL A 99 -9.28 27.32 7.08
N LEU A 100 -8.57 27.33 8.19
CA LEU A 100 -8.01 28.53 8.81
C LEU A 100 -6.49 28.48 8.68
N PHE A 101 -5.90 29.51 8.12
CA PHE A 101 -4.45 29.73 8.08
C PHE A 101 -4.05 30.81 9.06
N ILE A 102 -3.06 30.52 9.91
CA ILE A 102 -2.53 31.42 10.94
C ILE A 102 -1.08 31.72 10.60
N ASP A 103 -0.74 33.02 10.45
CA ASP A 103 0.58 33.49 10.08
C ASP A 103 0.74 34.93 10.60
N ASP A 104 1.91 35.32 11.10
CA ASP A 104 2.21 36.68 11.58
C ASP A 104 2.36 37.67 10.43
N ASN A 105 2.75 37.21 9.25
CA ASN A 105 2.98 38.03 8.08
C ASN A 105 1.71 38.20 7.23
N LYS A 106 1.18 39.41 7.20
CA LYS A 106 -0.01 39.76 6.42
C LYS A 106 0.11 39.43 4.93
N LEU A 107 1.32 39.52 4.35
CA LEU A 107 1.52 39.19 2.95
C LEU A 107 1.26 37.72 2.67
N ASN A 108 1.70 36.83 3.56
CA ASN A 108 1.42 35.41 3.44
C ASN A 108 -0.09 35.12 3.58
N LEU A 109 -0.81 35.86 4.45
CA LEU A 109 -2.27 35.72 4.58
C LEU A 109 -2.99 36.14 3.30
N GLU A 110 -2.57 37.24 2.66
CA GLU A 110 -3.15 37.70 1.38
C GLU A 110 -2.75 36.75 0.22
N GLU A 111 -1.53 36.21 0.20
CA GLU A 111 -1.11 35.22 -0.75
C GLU A 111 -1.99 33.94 -0.65
N ALA A 112 -2.28 33.48 0.57
CA ALA A 112 -3.17 32.33 0.79
C ALA A 112 -4.58 32.60 0.25
N LYS A 113 -5.15 33.78 0.45
CA LYS A 113 -6.46 34.17 -0.11
C LYS A 113 -6.46 34.24 -1.63
N PHE A 114 -5.37 34.68 -2.24
CA PHE A 114 -5.24 34.74 -3.69
C PHE A 114 -5.33 33.35 -4.33
N PHE A 115 -4.62 32.36 -3.76
CA PHE A 115 -4.62 30.99 -4.28
C PHE A 115 -5.82 30.14 -3.82
N CYS A 116 -6.38 30.48 -2.66
CA CYS A 116 -7.55 29.84 -2.06
C CYS A 116 -8.60 30.88 -1.69
N PRO A 117 -9.38 31.41 -2.63
CA PRO A 117 -10.53 32.25 -2.31
C PRO A 117 -11.39 31.55 -1.25
N ASP A 118 -11.96 32.28 -0.31
CA ASP A 118 -12.76 31.78 0.83
C ASP A 118 -11.97 31.11 1.99
N ILE A 119 -10.63 31.00 1.91
CA ILE A 119 -9.86 30.57 3.07
C ILE A 119 -9.98 31.58 4.21
N MET A 120 -10.15 31.06 5.43
CA MET A 120 -10.09 31.93 6.62
C MET A 120 -8.63 32.18 6.97
N THR A 121 -8.32 33.42 7.34
CA THR A 121 -6.96 33.81 7.76
C THR A 121 -7.01 34.52 9.10
N MET A 122 -5.94 34.42 9.89
CA MET A 122 -5.86 35.02 11.21
C MET A 122 -4.42 35.36 11.60
N LEU A 123 -4.24 36.47 12.31
CA LEU A 123 -2.97 36.80 12.97
C LEU A 123 -2.83 36.06 14.31
N PRO A 124 -1.60 35.78 14.79
CA PRO A 124 -1.36 35.04 16.02
C PRO A 124 -1.94 35.67 17.30
N ASP A 125 -2.09 37.01 17.34
CA ASP A 125 -2.65 37.75 18.48
C ASP A 125 -4.08 37.33 18.85
N LYS A 126 -4.79 36.64 17.93
CA LYS A 126 -6.17 36.14 18.12
C LYS A 126 -6.28 34.66 18.49
N ILE A 127 -5.16 34.00 18.73
CA ILE A 127 -5.17 32.56 19.11
C ILE A 127 -6.01 32.31 20.37
N GLY A 128 -5.97 33.25 21.36
CA GLY A 128 -6.78 33.13 22.58
C GLY A 128 -8.29 33.18 22.32
N GLU A 129 -8.74 34.06 21.39
CA GLU A 129 -10.16 34.12 20.99
C GLU A 129 -10.60 32.83 20.29
N LEU A 130 -9.73 32.28 19.42
CA LEU A 130 -9.98 31.03 18.73
C LEU A 130 -10.04 29.84 19.71
N TYR A 131 -9.15 29.80 20.70
CA TYR A 131 -9.17 28.79 21.74
C TYR A 131 -10.52 28.78 22.48
N ALA A 132 -11.00 29.96 22.91
CA ALA A 132 -12.30 30.09 23.57
C ALA A 132 -13.45 29.61 22.65
N ALA A 133 -13.44 29.98 21.38
CA ALA A 133 -14.47 29.56 20.43
C ALA A 133 -14.45 28.05 20.17
N VAL A 134 -13.27 27.43 20.04
CA VAL A 134 -13.12 25.97 19.86
C VAL A 134 -13.54 25.20 21.11
N SER A 135 -13.27 25.73 22.32
CA SER A 135 -13.65 25.09 23.58
C SER A 135 -15.17 24.95 23.74
N MET A 136 -15.93 25.87 23.16
CA MET A 136 -17.41 25.87 23.20
C MET A 136 -18.06 24.94 22.18
N LEU A 137 -17.29 24.30 21.29
CA LEU A 137 -17.84 23.40 20.30
C LEU A 137 -18.39 22.13 20.97
N ASP A 138 -19.63 21.80 20.64
CA ASP A 138 -20.24 20.51 21.01
C ASP A 138 -19.78 19.41 20.04
N LYS A 139 -18.47 19.12 20.07
CA LYS A 139 -17.81 18.05 19.30
C LYS A 139 -16.85 17.34 20.23
N ASN A 140 -16.76 16.01 20.11
CA ASN A 140 -15.83 15.21 20.89
C ASN A 140 -15.21 14.13 20.02
N ASP A 141 -13.87 14.09 19.96
CA ASP A 141 -13.05 13.07 19.28
C ASP A 141 -11.84 12.71 20.17
N GLU A 142 -12.12 12.28 21.42
CA GLU A 142 -11.08 11.91 22.39
C GLU A 142 -10.14 10.81 21.87
N LYS A 143 -10.62 9.97 20.94
CA LYS A 143 -9.81 8.92 20.29
C LYS A 143 -8.97 9.44 19.12
N LEU A 144 -9.04 10.74 18.80
CA LEU A 144 -8.35 11.36 17.68
C LEU A 144 -8.62 10.67 16.33
N SER A 145 -9.79 10.07 16.18
CA SER A 145 -10.16 9.24 15.03
C SER A 145 -10.06 9.99 13.71
N ARG A 146 -10.30 11.29 13.74
CA ARG A 146 -10.17 12.15 12.57
C ARG A 146 -8.71 12.40 12.20
N LEU A 147 -7.85 12.67 13.17
CA LEU A 147 -6.41 12.83 12.96
C LEU A 147 -5.83 11.54 12.36
N GLU A 148 -6.16 10.37 12.90
CA GLU A 148 -5.68 9.08 12.38
C GLU A 148 -6.16 8.84 10.93
N SER A 149 -7.40 9.19 10.62
CA SER A 149 -7.91 9.11 9.23
C SER A 149 -7.10 9.99 8.26
N TYR A 150 -6.65 11.17 8.68
CA TYR A 150 -5.82 12.05 7.85
C TYR A 150 -4.36 11.57 7.76
N LYS A 151 -3.81 10.91 8.77
CA LYS A 151 -2.50 10.24 8.68
C LYS A 151 -2.51 9.13 7.62
N VAL A 152 -3.59 8.34 7.56
CA VAL A 152 -3.79 7.35 6.50
C VAL A 152 -3.86 8.01 5.13
N LEU A 153 -4.63 9.11 5.00
CA LEU A 153 -4.74 9.87 3.75
C LEU A 153 -3.39 10.46 3.31
N GLU A 154 -2.58 10.97 4.24
CA GLU A 154 -1.24 11.48 3.97
C GLU A 154 -0.31 10.39 3.43
N LYS A 155 -0.31 9.20 4.07
CA LYS A 155 0.45 8.05 3.57
C LYS A 155 0.03 7.68 2.14
N LYS A 156 -1.27 7.65 1.88
CA LYS A 156 -1.81 7.40 0.53
C LYS A 156 -1.34 8.43 -0.49
N ASN A 157 -1.38 9.71 -0.15
CA ASN A 157 -0.97 10.77 -1.07
C ASN A 157 0.55 10.74 -1.36
N LYS A 158 1.37 10.37 -0.38
CA LYS A 158 2.82 10.15 -0.59
C LYS A 158 3.06 9.02 -1.58
N ILE A 159 2.35 7.90 -1.44
CA ILE A 159 2.47 6.75 -2.34
C ILE A 159 1.88 7.08 -3.72
N LYS A 160 0.72 7.76 -3.77
CA LYS A 160 0.11 8.19 -5.04
C LYS A 160 1.04 9.06 -5.89
N LYS A 161 1.80 9.95 -5.27
CA LYS A 161 2.80 10.79 -5.97
C LYS A 161 3.96 9.98 -6.57
N SER A 162 4.23 8.77 -6.06
CA SER A 162 5.26 7.86 -6.58
C SER A 162 4.76 6.91 -7.68
N ILE A 163 3.43 6.84 -7.90
CA ILE A 163 2.79 5.95 -8.89
C ILE A 163 2.32 6.81 -10.06
N GLY A 164 2.71 6.46 -11.29
CA GLY A 164 2.51 7.28 -12.48
C GLY A 164 1.06 7.53 -12.92
N SER A 165 0.06 6.78 -12.41
CA SER A 165 -1.36 7.01 -12.69
C SER A 165 -2.24 6.84 -11.45
N ASN A 166 -3.33 7.63 -11.40
CA ASN A 166 -4.31 7.54 -10.31
C ASN A 166 -5.04 6.19 -10.28
N GLU A 167 -5.34 5.63 -11.44
CA GLU A 167 -6.02 4.35 -11.56
C GLU A 167 -5.14 3.21 -11.05
N GLU A 168 -3.88 3.19 -11.43
CA GLU A 168 -2.91 2.21 -10.95
C GLU A 168 -2.74 2.29 -9.42
N PHE A 169 -2.66 3.50 -8.87
CA PHE A 169 -2.66 3.68 -7.41
C PHE A 169 -3.92 3.10 -6.76
N LEU A 170 -5.11 3.33 -7.34
CA LEU A 170 -6.37 2.80 -6.80
C LEU A 170 -6.42 1.26 -6.89
N ARG A 171 -5.94 0.68 -7.99
CA ARG A 171 -5.79 -0.78 -8.12
C ARG A 171 -4.85 -1.36 -7.06
N GLN A 172 -3.70 -0.74 -6.87
CA GLN A 172 -2.72 -1.16 -5.87
C GLN A 172 -3.17 -0.90 -4.43
N SER A 173 -4.15 -0.02 -4.23
CA SER A 173 -4.71 0.25 -2.90
C SER A 173 -5.58 -0.88 -2.36
N ASN A 174 -5.99 -1.82 -3.20
CA ASN A 174 -6.82 -2.96 -2.83
C ASN A 174 -8.09 -2.53 -2.07
N ILE A 175 -8.92 -1.70 -2.73
CA ILE A 175 -10.12 -1.14 -2.12
C ILE A 175 -11.23 -2.19 -2.08
N HIS A 176 -11.80 -2.39 -0.90
CA HIS A 176 -12.91 -3.29 -0.62
C HIS A 176 -14.15 -2.51 -0.21
N VAL A 177 -15.31 -2.97 -0.67
CA VAL A 177 -16.60 -2.35 -0.38
C VAL A 177 -17.63 -3.43 -0.08
N ASP A 178 -18.26 -3.33 1.10
CA ASP A 178 -19.32 -4.21 1.52
C ASP A 178 -20.65 -3.49 1.70
N PHE A 179 -21.75 -4.19 1.42
CA PHE A 179 -23.12 -3.70 1.51
C PHE A 179 -23.87 -4.41 2.62
N HIS A 180 -24.51 -3.64 3.49
CA HIS A 180 -25.16 -4.13 4.69
C HIS A 180 -26.59 -3.63 4.78
N SER A 181 -27.53 -4.50 5.13
CA SER A 181 -28.97 -4.19 5.20
C SER A 181 -29.50 -3.93 6.61
N ASP A 182 -28.68 -4.14 7.64
CA ASP A 182 -29.01 -3.92 9.07
C ASP A 182 -28.96 -2.44 9.48
N CYS A 183 -29.50 -1.56 8.62
CA CYS A 183 -29.46 -0.10 8.79
C CYS A 183 -30.03 0.39 10.13
N ALA A 184 -31.02 -0.31 10.67
CA ALA A 184 -31.66 0.07 11.93
C ALA A 184 -30.70 0.03 13.13
N GLU A 185 -29.75 -0.92 13.14
CA GLU A 185 -28.76 -1.08 14.21
C GLU A 185 -27.72 0.05 14.19
N HIS A 186 -27.55 0.71 13.04
CA HIS A 186 -26.56 1.75 12.81
C HIS A 186 -27.17 3.15 12.58
N ILE A 187 -28.43 3.35 12.98
CA ILE A 187 -29.19 4.58 12.68
C ILE A 187 -28.50 5.87 13.14
N ASP A 188 -27.82 5.84 14.29
CA ASP A 188 -27.10 7.01 14.81
C ASP A 188 -25.95 7.42 13.89
N ARG A 189 -25.21 6.44 13.41
CA ARG A 189 -24.08 6.67 12.51
C ARG A 189 -24.56 7.08 11.11
N LEU A 190 -25.64 6.50 10.61
CA LEU A 190 -26.23 6.86 9.32
C LEU A 190 -26.79 8.28 9.35
N HIS A 191 -27.49 8.64 10.40
CA HIS A 191 -27.98 10.00 10.60
C HIS A 191 -26.82 11.02 10.63
N GLU A 192 -25.74 10.72 11.37
CA GLU A 192 -24.54 11.56 11.38
C GLU A 192 -23.94 11.71 9.97
N LEU A 193 -23.83 10.62 9.22
CA LEU A 193 -23.30 10.62 7.86
C LEU A 193 -24.16 11.50 6.93
N ILE A 194 -25.49 11.36 6.99
CA ILE A 194 -26.46 12.15 6.22
C ILE A 194 -26.26 13.66 6.48
N PHE A 195 -26.08 14.05 7.74
CA PHE A 195 -25.91 15.47 8.08
C PHE A 195 -24.52 16.01 7.73
N ARG A 196 -23.48 15.18 7.78
CA ARG A 196 -22.09 15.61 7.51
C ARG A 196 -21.68 15.55 6.04
N ALA A 197 -22.24 14.65 5.27
CA ALA A 197 -21.90 14.50 3.86
C ALA A 197 -22.45 15.68 3.04
N ASN A 198 -21.58 16.39 2.35
CA ASN A 198 -21.95 17.51 1.48
C ASN A 198 -21.45 17.29 0.04
N GLN A 199 -20.15 17.02 -0.13
CA GLN A 199 -19.51 16.90 -1.43
C GLN A 199 -19.98 15.67 -2.23
N LEU A 200 -20.27 14.59 -1.52
CA LEU A 200 -20.76 13.32 -2.08
C LEU A 200 -22.19 12.99 -1.60
N ASN A 201 -23.01 13.98 -1.32
CA ASN A 201 -24.45 13.78 -1.12
C ASN A 201 -25.19 14.23 -2.36
N PHE A 202 -25.66 13.29 -3.15
CA PHE A 202 -26.23 13.53 -4.47
C PHE A 202 -27.69 13.98 -4.40
N THR A 203 -28.45 13.50 -3.42
CA THR A 203 -29.87 13.85 -3.23
C THR A 203 -30.07 15.07 -2.33
N LYS A 204 -29.06 15.47 -1.55
CA LYS A 204 -29.11 16.54 -0.54
C LYS A 204 -30.20 16.37 0.53
N VAL A 205 -30.90 15.25 0.57
CA VAL A 205 -31.91 14.97 1.60
C VAL A 205 -31.26 14.87 2.98
N ARG A 206 -31.94 15.39 4.00
CA ARG A 206 -31.50 15.46 5.42
C ARG A 206 -32.62 14.90 6.28
N SER A 207 -32.77 13.58 6.33
CA SER A 207 -33.82 12.92 7.11
C SER A 207 -33.47 12.88 8.59
N THR A 208 -34.46 13.11 9.42
CA THR A 208 -34.43 12.87 10.86
C THR A 208 -34.33 11.38 11.17
N LYS A 209 -33.99 11.03 12.42
CA LYS A 209 -33.95 9.61 12.83
C LYS A 209 -35.30 8.92 12.70
N ASP A 210 -36.41 9.63 12.95
CA ASP A 210 -37.74 9.05 12.85
C ASP A 210 -38.16 8.82 11.40
N GLU A 211 -37.82 9.73 10.48
CA GLU A 211 -38.00 9.52 9.04
C GLU A 211 -37.13 8.35 8.53
N LEU A 212 -35.92 8.17 9.03
CA LEU A 212 -35.08 7.03 8.67
C LEU A 212 -35.66 5.71 9.19
N LYS A 213 -36.20 5.66 10.41
CA LYS A 213 -36.89 4.47 10.94
C LYS A 213 -38.08 4.10 10.04
N ALA A 214 -38.92 5.08 9.72
CA ALA A 214 -40.04 4.85 8.82
C ALA A 214 -39.60 4.35 7.44
N LEU A 215 -38.49 4.86 6.91
CA LEU A 215 -37.92 4.41 5.64
C LEU A 215 -37.39 2.97 5.71
N PHE A 216 -36.76 2.57 6.84
CA PHE A 216 -36.25 1.21 7.03
C PHE A 216 -37.38 0.17 7.20
N GLU A 217 -38.52 0.59 7.70
CA GLU A 217 -39.73 -0.25 7.85
C GLU A 217 -40.57 -0.34 6.58
N ASP A 218 -40.34 0.53 5.59
CA ASP A 218 -41.07 0.55 4.33
C ASP A 218 -40.67 -0.63 3.44
N LYS A 219 -41.60 -1.56 3.20
CA LYS A 219 -41.39 -2.74 2.36
C LYS A 219 -41.08 -2.44 0.89
N ASN A 220 -41.40 -1.23 0.42
CA ASN A 220 -41.11 -0.78 -0.94
C ASN A 220 -39.76 -0.05 -1.05
N ALA A 221 -39.06 0.13 0.06
CA ALA A 221 -37.74 0.75 0.10
C ALA A 221 -36.66 -0.31 0.35
N LYS A 222 -35.60 -0.29 -0.46
CA LYS A 222 -34.38 -1.03 -0.20
C LYS A 222 -33.34 -0.07 0.36
N CYS A 223 -32.96 -0.27 1.62
CA CYS A 223 -31.97 0.55 2.32
C CYS A 223 -30.72 -0.28 2.63
N GLU A 224 -29.56 0.20 2.23
CA GLU A 224 -28.29 -0.42 2.59
C GLU A 224 -27.25 0.66 2.91
N TYR A 225 -26.35 0.36 3.82
CA TYR A 225 -25.16 1.16 4.02
C TYR A 225 -23.93 0.46 3.48
N VAL A 226 -22.89 1.26 3.23
CA VAL A 226 -21.65 0.83 2.59
C VAL A 226 -20.51 1.01 3.56
N THR A 227 -19.76 -0.05 3.80
CA THR A 227 -18.45 0.01 4.46
C THR A 227 -17.34 -0.10 3.45
N ALA A 228 -16.18 0.43 3.77
CA ALA A 228 -15.00 0.30 2.94
C ALA A 228 -13.74 0.16 3.77
N TYR A 229 -12.78 -0.58 3.23
CA TYR A 229 -11.40 -0.66 3.72
C TYR A 229 -10.43 -0.86 2.55
N ASP A 230 -9.16 -0.63 2.80
CA ASP A 230 -8.09 -0.92 1.85
C ASP A 230 -6.79 -1.27 2.62
N LYS A 231 -5.69 -1.50 1.91
CA LYS A 231 -4.41 -1.84 2.54
C LYS A 231 -3.85 -0.79 3.52
N TYR A 232 -4.42 0.40 3.55
CA TYR A 232 -3.97 1.48 4.44
C TYR A 232 -4.82 1.60 5.71
N GLY A 233 -6.02 1.00 5.73
CA GLY A 233 -6.88 0.98 6.90
C GLY A 233 -8.37 0.84 6.61
N GLU A 234 -9.16 0.82 7.69
CA GLU A 234 -10.62 0.74 7.66
C GLU A 234 -11.23 2.15 7.67
N TYR A 235 -12.25 2.36 6.84
CA TYR A 235 -13.00 3.62 6.77
C TYR A 235 -14.32 3.55 7.52
N GLY A 236 -14.75 2.35 7.95
CA GLY A 236 -16.04 2.09 8.56
C GLY A 236 -17.19 2.39 7.60
N ILE A 237 -18.33 2.86 8.13
CA ILE A 237 -19.50 3.24 7.32
C ILE A 237 -19.14 4.50 6.52
N VAL A 238 -19.10 4.36 5.19
CA VAL A 238 -18.71 5.41 4.25
C VAL A 238 -19.80 5.82 3.29
N GLY A 239 -20.85 5.03 3.12
CA GLY A 239 -21.96 5.34 2.23
C GLY A 239 -23.30 4.88 2.78
N PHE A 240 -24.36 5.50 2.29
CA PHE A 240 -25.74 5.08 2.52
C PHE A 240 -26.57 5.37 1.29
N TYR A 241 -27.42 4.43 0.92
CA TYR A 241 -28.42 4.63 -0.11
C TYR A 241 -29.77 4.01 0.26
N ALA A 242 -30.82 4.60 -0.30
CA ALA A 242 -32.17 4.07 -0.24
C ALA A 242 -32.83 4.18 -1.61
N VAL A 243 -33.31 3.06 -2.13
CA VAL A 243 -34.05 2.97 -3.41
C VAL A 243 -35.49 2.70 -3.10
N LYS A 244 -36.38 3.54 -3.63
CA LYS A 244 -37.84 3.36 -3.58
C LYS A 244 -38.42 3.58 -4.99
N ASP A 245 -39.26 2.67 -5.47
CA ASP A 245 -39.84 2.73 -6.81
C ASP A 245 -38.83 3.01 -7.93
N ASN A 246 -37.68 2.29 -7.89
CA ASN A 246 -36.55 2.43 -8.80
C ASN A 246 -35.92 3.85 -8.82
N THR A 247 -36.13 4.64 -7.77
CA THR A 247 -35.55 5.98 -7.61
C THR A 247 -34.75 6.05 -6.33
N LEU A 248 -33.54 6.65 -6.38
CA LEU A 248 -32.71 6.90 -5.23
C LEU A 248 -33.25 8.08 -4.42
N VAL A 249 -33.81 7.79 -3.23
CA VAL A 249 -34.29 8.80 -2.28
C VAL A 249 -33.18 9.28 -1.36
N HIS A 250 -32.20 8.43 -1.09
CA HIS A 250 -30.91 8.77 -0.50
C HIS A 250 -29.77 8.16 -1.33
N PHE A 251 -28.75 8.95 -1.60
CA PHE A 251 -27.50 8.47 -2.19
C PHE A 251 -26.37 9.41 -1.77
N LEU A 252 -25.54 8.93 -0.84
CA LEU A 252 -24.50 9.78 -0.23
C LEU A 252 -23.32 8.99 0.28
N PHE A 253 -22.15 9.63 0.27
CA PHE A 253 -20.88 9.04 0.73
C PHE A 253 -20.06 10.02 1.55
N SER A 254 -19.16 9.49 2.37
CA SER A 254 -18.22 10.25 3.15
C SER A 254 -17.15 10.88 2.28
N CYS A 255 -16.79 12.15 2.54
CA CYS A 255 -15.69 12.81 1.86
C CYS A 255 -14.33 12.10 2.08
N ARG A 256 -14.21 11.21 3.06
CA ARG A 256 -13.01 10.39 3.30
C ARG A 256 -12.68 9.46 2.14
N THR A 257 -13.68 9.10 1.35
CA THR A 257 -13.55 8.20 0.20
C THR A 257 -13.59 8.94 -1.14
N LEU A 258 -13.53 10.27 -1.13
CA LEU A 258 -13.52 11.08 -2.34
C LEU A 258 -12.33 10.68 -3.24
N GLY A 259 -12.63 10.43 -4.52
CA GLY A 259 -11.66 10.01 -5.53
C GLY A 259 -11.30 8.52 -5.49
N MET A 260 -11.97 7.71 -4.66
CA MET A 260 -11.83 6.25 -4.66
C MET A 260 -12.77 5.55 -5.63
N GLY A 261 -13.81 6.23 -6.12
CA GLY A 261 -14.80 5.69 -7.06
C GLY A 261 -15.90 4.84 -6.42
N ILE A 262 -16.00 4.81 -5.08
CA ILE A 262 -16.98 3.98 -4.35
C ILE A 262 -18.42 4.36 -4.71
N GLU A 263 -18.67 5.64 -4.93
CA GLU A 263 -19.99 6.17 -5.33
C GLU A 263 -20.43 5.66 -6.70
N GLN A 264 -19.57 5.71 -7.72
CA GLN A 264 -19.86 5.20 -9.06
C GLN A 264 -20.01 3.67 -9.03
N TYR A 265 -19.10 2.97 -8.35
CA TYR A 265 -19.18 1.52 -8.16
C TYR A 265 -20.50 1.09 -7.52
N THR A 266 -20.92 1.78 -6.43
CA THR A 266 -22.19 1.51 -5.76
C THR A 266 -23.37 1.76 -6.69
N TYR A 267 -23.36 2.85 -7.47
CA TYR A 267 -24.40 3.18 -8.42
C TYR A 267 -24.58 2.11 -9.51
N GLU A 268 -23.47 1.63 -10.07
CA GLU A 268 -23.46 0.52 -11.04
C GLU A 268 -23.97 -0.78 -10.42
N LYS A 269 -23.51 -1.10 -9.22
CA LYS A 269 -23.86 -2.32 -8.49
C LYS A 269 -25.35 -2.46 -8.21
N ILE A 270 -26.02 -1.36 -7.91
CA ILE A 270 -27.47 -1.35 -7.66
C ILE A 270 -28.33 -1.23 -8.93
N GLY A 271 -27.69 -1.33 -10.11
CA GLY A 271 -28.39 -1.33 -11.41
C GLY A 271 -28.75 0.05 -11.95
N CYS A 272 -28.04 1.09 -11.52
CA CYS A 272 -28.22 2.47 -11.96
C CYS A 272 -29.68 2.96 -11.87
N PRO A 273 -30.31 2.96 -10.68
CA PRO A 273 -31.66 3.48 -10.50
C PRO A 273 -31.73 4.96 -10.89
N LYS A 274 -32.95 5.48 -11.07
CA LYS A 274 -33.11 6.92 -11.33
C LYS A 274 -32.51 7.72 -10.16
N LEU A 275 -31.63 8.67 -10.49
CA LEU A 275 -30.97 9.58 -9.54
C LEU A 275 -31.20 11.02 -9.98
N ASP A 276 -31.91 11.77 -9.17
CA ASP A 276 -32.07 13.21 -9.36
C ASP A 276 -30.99 13.93 -8.52
N ILE A 277 -29.92 14.40 -9.19
CA ILE A 277 -28.81 15.09 -8.52
C ILE A 277 -29.21 16.51 -8.17
N VAL A 278 -29.12 16.88 -6.89
CA VAL A 278 -29.50 18.18 -6.36
C VAL A 278 -28.26 18.98 -6.00
N GLY A 279 -28.14 20.18 -6.57
CA GLY A 279 -27.02 21.10 -6.31
C GLY A 279 -25.66 20.56 -6.74
N ASP A 280 -24.59 21.16 -6.22
CA ASP A 280 -23.22 20.81 -6.60
C ASP A 280 -22.73 19.55 -5.87
N VAL A 281 -22.12 18.67 -6.63
CA VAL A 281 -21.42 17.46 -6.15
C VAL A 281 -19.99 17.43 -6.72
N SER A 282 -19.07 16.85 -5.96
CA SER A 282 -17.65 16.84 -6.34
C SER A 282 -17.27 15.76 -7.35
N VAL A 283 -18.17 14.82 -7.64
CA VAL A 283 -17.94 13.69 -8.57
C VAL A 283 -19.14 13.54 -9.48
N LYS A 284 -18.89 13.30 -10.76
CA LYS A 284 -19.92 12.90 -11.71
C LYS A 284 -20.16 11.40 -11.58
N ILE A 285 -21.41 11.01 -11.56
CA ILE A 285 -21.84 9.60 -11.62
C ILE A 285 -22.92 9.43 -12.67
N GLY A 286 -22.97 8.28 -13.30
CA GLY A 286 -23.95 8.01 -14.34
C GLY A 286 -23.69 6.70 -15.09
N LYS A 287 -24.66 6.29 -15.92
CA LYS A 287 -24.55 5.09 -16.77
C LYS A 287 -23.47 5.20 -17.84
N ASN A 288 -23.07 6.40 -18.20
CA ASN A 288 -22.09 6.68 -19.25
C ASN A 288 -20.70 7.03 -18.68
N GLU A 289 -20.55 7.05 -17.36
CA GLU A 289 -19.25 7.24 -16.74
C GLU A 289 -18.41 5.96 -16.82
N PRO A 290 -17.07 6.06 -16.82
CA PRO A 290 -16.21 4.88 -16.89
C PRO A 290 -16.50 3.90 -15.75
N THR A 291 -16.62 2.62 -16.10
CA THR A 291 -16.83 1.54 -15.12
C THR A 291 -15.67 1.45 -14.15
N VAL A 292 -15.99 1.39 -12.86
CA VAL A 292 -15.00 1.26 -11.80
C VAL A 292 -14.55 -0.19 -11.68
N THR A 293 -13.30 -0.46 -12.07
CA THR A 293 -12.74 -1.82 -12.13
C THR A 293 -11.73 -2.13 -11.03
N TRP A 294 -11.39 -1.15 -10.18
CA TRP A 294 -10.38 -1.28 -9.11
C TRP A 294 -10.98 -1.52 -7.72
N ILE A 295 -12.30 -1.58 -7.59
CA ILE A 295 -12.98 -1.86 -6.33
C ILE A 295 -13.40 -3.33 -6.29
N ASN A 296 -13.16 -3.95 -5.15
CA ASN A 296 -13.52 -5.31 -4.85
C ASN A 296 -14.76 -5.34 -3.96
N GLN A 297 -15.66 -6.28 -4.23
CA GLN A 297 -16.78 -6.56 -3.35
C GLN A 297 -16.52 -7.88 -2.62
N ASP A 298 -16.59 -7.86 -1.30
CA ASP A 298 -16.40 -9.05 -0.47
C ASP A 298 -17.64 -9.95 -0.40
N ASN A 299 -18.67 -9.74 -1.25
CA ASN A 299 -19.81 -10.65 -1.38
C ASN A 299 -19.48 -11.95 -2.15
N VAL A 300 -18.26 -12.46 -2.01
CA VAL A 300 -18.14 -13.88 -1.86
C VAL A 300 -18.51 -14.15 -0.41
N LYS A 301 -19.78 -14.48 -0.11
CA LYS A 301 -20.06 -15.37 1.00
C LYS A 301 -19.21 -16.60 0.73
N THR A 302 -18.00 -16.57 1.21
CA THR A 302 -17.22 -17.76 1.41
C THR A 302 -17.90 -18.43 2.59
N ASP A 303 -18.83 -19.34 2.30
CA ASP A 303 -19.33 -20.32 3.28
C ASP A 303 -18.17 -21.20 3.81
N ASN A 304 -16.93 -20.92 3.38
CA ASN A 304 -15.70 -21.41 3.93
C ASN A 304 -14.93 -20.21 4.50
N GLU A 305 -15.00 -20.03 5.82
CA GLU A 305 -14.02 -19.23 6.54
C GLU A 305 -12.62 -19.68 6.07
N PHE A 306 -11.76 -18.72 5.66
CA PHE A 306 -10.34 -18.99 5.48
C PHE A 306 -9.86 -19.64 6.77
N GLU A 307 -9.36 -20.87 6.72
CA GLU A 307 -8.67 -21.43 7.88
C GLU A 307 -7.53 -20.47 8.23
N ASP A 308 -7.60 -19.82 9.39
CA ASP A 308 -6.50 -18.99 9.85
C ASP A 308 -5.23 -19.85 9.92
N ILE A 309 -4.10 -19.28 9.54
CA ILE A 309 -2.83 -19.97 9.72
C ILE A 309 -2.64 -20.19 11.23
N LYS A 310 -2.58 -21.44 11.62
CA LYS A 310 -2.28 -21.86 13.00
C LYS A 310 -0.85 -21.41 13.34
N ASN A 311 -0.59 -21.14 14.61
CA ASN A 311 0.78 -20.83 15.06
C ASN A 311 1.73 -21.95 14.59
N THR A 312 2.57 -21.63 13.61
CA THR A 312 3.37 -22.64 12.89
C THR A 312 4.63 -23.06 13.64
N GLY A 313 5.09 -22.23 14.59
CA GLY A 313 6.39 -22.44 15.24
C GLY A 313 7.59 -22.20 14.31
N PHE A 314 7.37 -21.77 13.05
CA PHE A 314 8.41 -21.41 12.08
C PHE A 314 8.04 -20.15 11.32
N LYS A 315 9.04 -19.48 10.74
CA LYS A 315 8.88 -18.34 9.85
C LYS A 315 8.76 -18.78 8.39
N VAL A 316 8.06 -17.99 7.60
CA VAL A 316 7.89 -18.16 6.16
C VAL A 316 8.53 -16.97 5.45
N LEU A 317 9.44 -17.22 4.52
CA LEU A 317 9.99 -16.17 3.65
C LEU A 317 9.18 -16.10 2.36
N ILE A 318 8.83 -14.89 1.96
CA ILE A 318 8.17 -14.61 0.69
C ILE A 318 9.08 -13.70 -0.11
N LYS A 319 9.60 -14.19 -1.24
CA LYS A 319 10.53 -13.48 -2.10
C LYS A 319 9.99 -13.47 -3.52
N GLY A 320 9.43 -12.31 -3.93
CA GLY A 320 8.76 -12.27 -5.23
C GLY A 320 8.32 -10.88 -5.67
N PRO A 321 7.82 -10.78 -6.90
CA PRO A 321 7.20 -9.58 -7.42
C PRO A 321 5.79 -9.35 -6.84
N CYS A 322 5.08 -8.36 -7.41
CA CYS A 322 3.78 -7.92 -6.94
C CYS A 322 2.68 -9.01 -6.91
N ASP A 323 2.78 -10.05 -7.74
CA ASP A 323 1.84 -11.19 -7.76
C ASP A 323 1.81 -11.93 -6.40
N LEU A 324 2.97 -12.25 -5.84
CA LEU A 324 3.04 -12.84 -4.50
C LEU A 324 2.46 -11.91 -3.42
N ASN A 325 2.74 -10.61 -3.50
CA ASN A 325 2.15 -9.65 -2.57
C ASN A 325 0.61 -9.66 -2.64
N GLN A 326 0.04 -9.79 -3.85
CA GLN A 326 -1.42 -9.89 -4.03
C GLN A 326 -1.98 -11.15 -3.37
N ILE A 327 -1.31 -12.30 -3.50
CA ILE A 327 -1.74 -13.57 -2.87
C ILE A 327 -1.72 -13.42 -1.34
N PHE A 328 -0.59 -12.97 -0.79
CA PHE A 328 -0.42 -12.88 0.66
C PHE A 328 -1.25 -11.77 1.32
N SER A 329 -1.77 -10.80 0.55
CA SER A 329 -2.70 -9.79 1.08
C SER A 329 -4.02 -10.38 1.62
N PHE A 330 -4.36 -11.60 1.24
CA PHE A 330 -5.53 -12.33 1.75
C PHE A 330 -5.25 -13.14 3.01
N ILE A 331 -3.98 -13.39 3.32
CA ILE A 331 -3.59 -14.28 4.41
C ILE A 331 -3.38 -13.46 5.67
N LYS A 332 -4.13 -13.77 6.73
CA LYS A 332 -3.98 -13.16 8.05
C LYS A 332 -2.82 -13.82 8.80
N ASN A 333 -2.21 -13.12 9.73
CA ASN A 333 -1.10 -13.51 10.59
C ASN A 333 0.28 -13.06 10.05
N GLU A 334 0.46 -11.74 10.03
CA GLU A 334 1.69 -11.09 9.52
C GLU A 334 2.95 -11.47 10.31
N ASP A 335 2.81 -11.91 11.57
CA ASP A 335 3.95 -12.19 12.47
C ASP A 335 4.84 -13.36 12.02
N ILE A 336 4.32 -14.27 11.18
CA ILE A 336 5.08 -15.42 10.69
C ILE A 336 5.81 -15.15 9.38
N PHE A 337 5.51 -14.04 8.70
CA PHE A 337 6.02 -13.74 7.36
C PHE A 337 7.18 -12.75 7.39
N ASP A 338 8.26 -13.12 6.74
CA ASP A 338 9.30 -12.20 6.29
C ASP A 338 9.07 -11.93 4.79
N CYS A 339 8.71 -10.69 4.43
CA CYS A 339 8.32 -10.33 3.08
C CYS A 339 9.41 -9.53 2.38
N GLU A 340 9.92 -10.06 1.27
CA GLU A 340 10.89 -9.41 0.38
C GLU A 340 10.27 -9.27 -1.01
N PHE A 341 9.42 -8.24 -1.17
CA PHE A 341 8.75 -7.94 -2.44
C PHE A 341 9.47 -6.85 -3.23
N THR A 342 9.25 -6.85 -4.56
CA THR A 342 9.55 -5.69 -5.39
C THR A 342 8.75 -4.49 -4.89
N TYR A 343 9.41 -3.46 -4.41
CA TYR A 343 8.80 -2.23 -3.89
C TYR A 343 9.76 -1.04 -4.02
N VAL A 344 9.30 0.13 -3.58
CA VAL A 344 10.13 1.33 -3.57
C VAL A 344 11.25 1.21 -2.54
N SER A 345 12.49 1.52 -2.94
CA SER A 345 13.67 1.49 -2.09
C SER A 345 13.45 2.30 -0.81
N ARG A 346 13.79 1.70 0.34
CA ARG A 346 13.75 2.39 1.64
C ARG A 346 14.91 3.38 1.78
N GLU A 347 16.08 3.06 1.23
CA GLU A 347 17.27 3.91 1.26
C GLU A 347 17.12 5.14 0.36
N LYS A 348 16.43 4.99 -0.78
CA LYS A 348 16.19 6.04 -1.78
C LYS A 348 14.72 6.44 -1.88
N GLN A 349 14.02 6.37 -0.76
CA GLN A 349 12.57 6.58 -0.70
C GLN A 349 12.13 7.95 -1.24
N SER A 350 12.95 8.98 -1.05
CA SER A 350 12.70 10.32 -1.59
C SER A 350 12.75 10.39 -3.13
N LEU A 351 13.40 9.42 -3.78
CA LEU A 351 13.55 9.35 -5.23
C LEU A 351 12.52 8.44 -5.89
N GLY A 352 11.70 7.69 -5.12
CA GLY A 352 10.69 6.78 -5.66
C GLY A 352 11.27 5.60 -6.46
N VAL A 353 12.53 5.22 -6.20
CA VAL A 353 13.21 4.16 -6.95
C VAL A 353 12.59 2.80 -6.67
N ALA A 354 12.13 2.11 -7.70
CA ALA A 354 11.64 0.73 -7.60
C ALA A 354 12.81 -0.27 -7.53
N ILE A 355 12.72 -1.22 -6.59
CA ILE A 355 13.68 -2.32 -6.46
C ILE A 355 13.13 -3.52 -7.25
N GLU A 356 13.47 -3.63 -8.52
CA GLU A 356 12.90 -4.65 -9.40
C GLU A 356 13.62 -6.01 -9.31
N GLY A 357 14.93 -5.98 -9.12
CA GLY A 357 15.76 -7.19 -9.16
C GLY A 357 15.77 -8.03 -7.88
N MET A 358 15.11 -7.60 -6.81
CA MET A 358 15.20 -8.20 -5.47
C MET A 358 14.87 -9.69 -5.41
N ASN A 359 13.98 -10.15 -6.27
CA ASN A 359 13.54 -11.55 -6.37
C ASN A 359 14.06 -12.27 -7.63
N HIS A 360 14.90 -11.61 -8.43
CA HIS A 360 15.51 -12.22 -9.60
C HIS A 360 16.54 -13.28 -9.17
N THR A 361 16.47 -14.49 -9.74
CA THR A 361 17.29 -15.62 -9.25
C THR A 361 18.79 -15.38 -9.35
N SER A 362 19.29 -14.68 -10.39
CA SER A 362 20.72 -14.31 -10.46
C SER A 362 21.14 -13.44 -9.28
N GLN A 363 20.28 -12.55 -8.84
CA GLN A 363 20.57 -11.64 -7.75
C GLN A 363 20.52 -12.35 -6.40
N ILE A 364 19.56 -13.27 -6.23
CA ILE A 364 19.50 -14.14 -5.05
C ILE A 364 20.77 -15.00 -4.96
N VAL A 365 21.22 -15.61 -6.07
CA VAL A 365 22.48 -16.36 -6.12
C VAL A 365 23.67 -15.47 -5.79
N ASN A 366 23.74 -14.26 -6.35
CA ASN A 366 24.83 -13.33 -6.07
C ASN A 366 24.86 -12.90 -4.59
N ALA A 367 23.71 -12.75 -3.94
CA ALA A 367 23.60 -12.41 -2.53
C ALA A 367 24.25 -13.43 -1.58
N TYR A 368 24.50 -14.67 -2.04
CA TYR A 368 25.21 -15.68 -1.27
C TYR A 368 26.68 -15.35 -1.04
N SER A 369 27.33 -14.66 -1.99
CA SER A 369 28.78 -14.46 -1.99
C SER A 369 29.23 -13.01 -2.16
N ILE A 370 28.33 -12.06 -2.45
CA ILE A 370 28.67 -10.65 -2.60
C ILE A 370 29.17 -10.07 -1.26
N THR A 371 30.21 -9.24 -1.31
CA THR A 371 30.74 -8.56 -0.11
C THR A 371 29.97 -7.27 0.18
N ASP A 372 30.14 -6.75 1.40
CA ASP A 372 29.56 -5.46 1.80
C ASP A 372 30.14 -4.31 0.95
N GLU A 373 31.43 -4.38 0.59
CA GLU A 373 32.09 -3.40 -0.26
C GLU A 373 31.51 -3.40 -1.70
N GLU A 374 31.30 -4.58 -2.28
CA GLU A 374 30.70 -4.73 -3.60
C GLU A 374 29.24 -4.25 -3.60
N THR A 375 28.47 -4.59 -2.56
CA THR A 375 27.10 -4.10 -2.36
C THR A 375 27.08 -2.58 -2.28
N ALA A 376 27.98 -1.98 -1.48
CA ALA A 376 28.06 -0.53 -1.35
C ALA A 376 28.42 0.16 -2.69
N GLU A 377 29.28 -0.47 -3.51
CA GLU A 377 29.65 0.06 -4.82
C GLU A 377 28.45 0.03 -5.80
N ILE A 378 27.73 -1.10 -5.88
CA ILE A 378 26.54 -1.22 -6.73
C ILE A 378 25.44 -0.25 -6.27
N CYS A 379 25.26 -0.05 -4.98
CA CYS A 379 24.26 0.85 -4.41
C CYS A 379 24.52 2.34 -4.70
N LYS A 380 25.68 2.69 -5.27
CA LYS A 380 25.90 4.03 -5.85
C LYS A 380 25.08 4.27 -7.12
N LEU A 381 24.65 3.19 -7.79
CA LEU A 381 23.72 3.32 -8.93
C LEU A 381 22.34 3.77 -8.44
N PRO A 382 21.63 4.62 -9.20
CA PRO A 382 20.31 5.13 -8.80
C PRO A 382 19.23 4.05 -8.69
N ILE A 383 19.46 2.89 -9.30
CA ILE A 383 18.52 1.77 -9.43
C ILE A 383 18.80 0.62 -8.45
N CYS A 384 19.82 0.72 -7.64
CA CYS A 384 20.21 -0.33 -6.70
C CYS A 384 20.08 0.12 -5.25
N ASP A 385 19.80 -0.84 -4.39
CA ASP A 385 19.58 -0.68 -2.95
C ASP A 385 20.13 -1.92 -2.25
N SER A 386 20.66 -1.78 -1.04
CA SER A 386 21.25 -2.89 -0.29
C SER A 386 20.29 -4.05 -0.04
N GLN A 387 18.99 -3.76 0.06
CA GLN A 387 17.94 -4.76 0.24
C GLN A 387 17.84 -5.76 -0.93
N MET A 388 18.30 -5.37 -2.13
CA MET A 388 18.35 -6.27 -3.28
C MET A 388 19.28 -7.47 -3.08
N TYR A 389 20.24 -7.33 -2.15
CA TYR A 389 21.25 -8.35 -1.81
C TYR A 389 21.01 -8.98 -0.45
N SER A 390 19.74 -8.97 0.02
CA SER A 390 19.38 -9.68 1.25
C SER A 390 19.72 -11.17 1.15
N ASP A 391 20.58 -11.62 2.07
CA ASP A 391 21.00 -13.02 2.19
C ASP A 391 20.18 -13.78 3.25
N SER A 392 19.07 -13.21 3.71
CA SER A 392 18.14 -13.78 4.69
C SER A 392 17.72 -15.20 4.35
N ILE A 393 17.54 -15.48 3.04
CA ILE A 393 17.17 -16.79 2.51
C ILE A 393 18.19 -17.90 2.89
N TYR A 394 19.47 -17.56 3.05
CA TYR A 394 20.55 -18.49 3.40
C TYR A 394 20.88 -18.49 4.89
N LYS A 395 20.82 -17.30 5.51
CA LYS A 395 21.23 -17.10 6.91
C LYS A 395 20.16 -17.51 7.90
N ASN A 396 18.91 -17.15 7.62
CA ASN A 396 17.80 -17.39 8.54
C ASN A 396 17.25 -18.83 8.39
N LYS A 397 16.51 -19.25 9.40
CA LYS A 397 15.80 -20.53 9.35
C LYS A 397 14.32 -20.29 9.03
N TYR A 398 13.89 -20.79 7.89
CA TYR A 398 12.51 -20.78 7.46
C TYR A 398 11.96 -22.20 7.39
N GLY A 399 10.66 -22.37 7.72
CA GLY A 399 9.97 -23.63 7.45
C GLY A 399 9.59 -23.74 5.98
N MET A 400 9.16 -22.60 5.40
CA MET A 400 8.81 -22.51 3.98
C MET A 400 9.37 -21.24 3.35
N ILE A 401 9.70 -21.33 2.06
CA ILE A 401 10.13 -20.19 1.24
C ILE A 401 9.31 -20.22 -0.05
N PHE A 402 8.67 -19.08 -0.38
CA PHE A 402 7.96 -18.89 -1.65
C PHE A 402 8.78 -18.00 -2.57
N ILE A 403 9.06 -18.48 -3.79
CA ILE A 403 9.78 -17.74 -4.84
C ILE A 403 8.98 -17.75 -6.13
N SER A 404 8.87 -16.60 -6.81
CA SER A 404 8.29 -16.48 -8.14
C SER A 404 9.39 -16.29 -9.19
N ILE A 405 9.27 -16.98 -10.33
CA ILE A 405 10.24 -16.90 -11.45
C ILE A 405 9.91 -15.83 -12.48
N LEU A 406 8.86 -15.04 -12.27
CA LEU A 406 8.36 -14.08 -13.27
C LEU A 406 9.41 -13.06 -13.72
N THR A 407 10.25 -12.59 -12.82
CA THR A 407 11.25 -11.57 -13.12
C THR A 407 12.41 -12.09 -13.96
N ASP A 408 12.74 -13.37 -13.89
CA ASP A 408 13.83 -13.99 -14.66
C ASP A 408 13.56 -13.94 -16.17
N ALA A 409 12.30 -14.05 -16.57
CA ALA A 409 11.89 -13.95 -17.96
C ALA A 409 11.80 -12.51 -18.47
N ASN A 410 11.92 -11.50 -17.60
CA ASN A 410 11.63 -10.10 -17.87
C ASN A 410 12.85 -9.20 -17.84
N LEU A 411 13.63 -9.31 -16.77
CA LEU A 411 14.65 -8.33 -16.47
C LEU A 411 15.96 -8.60 -17.23
N GLY A 412 16.62 -7.51 -17.59
CA GLY A 412 17.98 -7.56 -18.11
C GLY A 412 18.98 -7.77 -16.97
N VAL A 413 19.96 -8.64 -17.18
CA VAL A 413 21.01 -8.95 -16.21
C VAL A 413 22.27 -8.22 -16.59
N TYR A 414 22.91 -7.57 -15.62
CA TYR A 414 24.14 -6.80 -15.78
C TYR A 414 25.20 -7.32 -14.82
N ARG A 415 26.41 -7.57 -15.31
CA ARG A 415 27.54 -8.05 -14.52
C ARG A 415 28.64 -7.02 -14.52
N ASN A 416 29.15 -6.68 -13.35
CA ASN A 416 30.30 -5.80 -13.21
C ASN A 416 31.56 -6.49 -13.79
N LYS A 417 32.25 -5.80 -14.70
CA LYS A 417 33.42 -6.32 -15.42
C LYS A 417 34.63 -6.56 -14.52
N ASN A 418 34.71 -5.88 -13.36
CA ASN A 418 35.87 -5.92 -12.49
C ASN A 418 35.74 -6.98 -11.39
N ASN A 419 34.55 -7.11 -10.77
CA ASN A 419 34.37 -7.98 -9.61
C ASN A 419 33.30 -9.07 -9.80
N GLY A 420 32.59 -9.05 -10.94
CA GLY A 420 31.59 -10.05 -11.26
C GLY A 420 30.23 -9.88 -10.59
N ALA A 421 30.05 -8.87 -9.72
CA ALA A 421 28.79 -8.62 -9.03
C ALA A 421 27.66 -8.32 -10.02
N VAL A 422 26.45 -8.83 -9.72
CA VAL A 422 25.33 -8.85 -10.65
C VAL A 422 24.18 -8.02 -10.11
N PHE A 423 23.51 -7.25 -10.99
CA PHE A 423 22.16 -6.74 -10.73
C PHE A 423 21.23 -7.05 -11.90
N ALA A 424 19.94 -7.14 -11.62
CA ALA A 424 18.88 -7.29 -12.62
C ALA A 424 17.98 -6.06 -12.59
N PHE A 425 17.73 -5.47 -13.78
CA PHE A 425 16.90 -4.28 -13.89
C PHE A 425 16.40 -4.08 -15.32
N GLY A 426 15.19 -3.52 -15.41
CA GLY A 426 14.60 -3.09 -16.66
C GLY A 426 14.24 -4.23 -17.60
N GLU A 427 13.46 -3.95 -18.62
CA GLU A 427 13.14 -4.94 -19.62
C GLU A 427 14.38 -5.27 -20.46
N TYR A 428 14.65 -6.56 -20.64
CA TYR A 428 15.85 -7.03 -21.35
C TYR A 428 15.97 -6.52 -22.80
N ILE A 429 14.86 -6.08 -23.42
CA ILE A 429 14.86 -5.51 -24.78
C ILE A 429 15.36 -4.06 -24.82
N TYR A 430 15.53 -3.41 -23.66
CA TYR A 430 16.05 -2.05 -23.53
C TYR A 430 17.32 -2.02 -22.68
N PRO A 431 18.49 -2.47 -23.19
CA PRO A 431 19.72 -2.52 -22.40
C PRO A 431 20.18 -1.14 -21.93
N LEU A 432 20.47 -0.98 -20.63
CA LEU A 432 21.05 0.25 -20.06
C LEU A 432 22.44 0.58 -20.64
N THR A 433 23.14 -0.43 -21.12
CA THR A 433 24.46 -0.28 -21.74
C THR A 433 24.41 0.18 -23.20
N ASP A 434 23.22 0.16 -23.83
CA ASP A 434 23.03 0.62 -25.21
C ASP A 434 22.67 2.11 -25.22
N LYS A 435 23.59 2.92 -25.76
CA LYS A 435 23.42 4.37 -25.89
C LYS A 435 22.16 4.78 -26.69
N ALA A 436 21.69 3.95 -27.60
CA ALA A 436 20.47 4.20 -28.37
C ALA A 436 19.21 4.19 -27.48
N MET A 437 19.25 3.46 -26.34
CA MET A 437 18.13 3.33 -25.42
C MET A 437 18.12 4.44 -24.32
N TRP A 438 19.21 5.17 -24.11
CA TRP A 438 19.35 6.11 -23.00
C TRP A 438 18.27 7.20 -22.96
N LYS A 439 17.89 7.73 -24.14
CA LYS A 439 16.82 8.74 -24.21
C LYS A 439 15.48 8.23 -23.68
N LYS A 440 15.17 6.95 -23.91
CA LYS A 440 13.92 6.33 -23.40
C LYS A 440 13.90 6.30 -21.87
N TYR A 441 15.03 6.02 -21.23
CA TYR A 441 15.16 6.04 -19.78
C TYR A 441 15.10 7.46 -19.20
N ILE A 442 15.85 8.40 -19.79
CA ILE A 442 15.89 9.80 -19.34
C ILE A 442 14.52 10.46 -19.49
N ASN A 443 13.80 10.18 -20.59
CA ASN A 443 12.47 10.73 -20.86
C ASN A 443 11.34 9.95 -20.16
N LYS A 444 11.65 8.87 -19.41
CA LYS A 444 10.66 8.01 -18.74
C LYS A 444 9.65 7.36 -19.71
N GLU A 445 10.11 6.95 -20.89
CA GLU A 445 9.28 6.32 -21.93
C GLU A 445 9.19 4.80 -21.77
N VAL A 446 10.05 4.18 -20.96
CA VAL A 446 10.06 2.74 -20.69
C VAL A 446 9.36 2.44 -19.36
N TYR A 447 8.75 1.25 -19.25
CA TYR A 447 7.93 0.83 -18.09
C TYR A 447 8.66 0.96 -16.74
N THR A 448 9.94 0.70 -16.72
CA THR A 448 10.78 0.70 -15.50
C THR A 448 11.35 2.08 -15.16
N ALA A 449 10.89 3.14 -15.81
CA ALA A 449 11.46 4.49 -15.70
C ALA A 449 11.04 5.25 -14.44
N ASN A 450 10.84 4.58 -13.30
CA ASN A 450 10.57 5.25 -12.02
C ASN A 450 11.82 5.81 -11.34
N CYS A 451 12.97 5.79 -12.01
CA CYS A 451 14.20 6.41 -11.52
C CYS A 451 14.63 7.57 -12.42
N ASP A 452 15.21 8.59 -11.78
CA ASP A 452 15.75 9.75 -12.48
C ASP A 452 17.16 9.46 -12.99
N PHE A 453 17.28 8.73 -14.13
CA PHE A 453 18.54 8.52 -14.78
C PHE A 453 19.11 9.81 -15.34
N LYS A 454 20.39 10.04 -15.05
CA LYS A 454 21.21 11.05 -15.72
C LYS A 454 22.12 10.34 -16.73
N GLU A 455 22.46 11.03 -17.81
CA GLU A 455 23.34 10.44 -18.84
C GLU A 455 24.65 9.89 -18.25
N LYS A 456 25.23 10.56 -17.23
CA LYS A 456 26.43 10.09 -16.52
C LYS A 456 26.25 8.75 -15.80
N ASP A 457 25.03 8.45 -15.32
CA ASP A 457 24.75 7.18 -14.62
C ASP A 457 24.69 6.02 -15.62
N LEU A 458 24.06 6.26 -16.78
CA LEU A 458 24.00 5.30 -17.89
C LEU A 458 25.38 5.10 -18.52
N GLN A 459 26.17 6.16 -18.66
CA GLN A 459 27.56 6.09 -19.09
C GLN A 459 28.39 5.18 -18.17
N LYS A 460 28.31 5.39 -16.85
CA LYS A 460 28.99 4.56 -15.86
C LYS A 460 28.58 3.09 -15.98
N ILE A 461 27.27 2.83 -16.14
CA ILE A 461 26.77 1.46 -16.32
C ILE A 461 27.37 0.84 -17.59
N ALA A 462 27.41 1.56 -18.72
CA ALA A 462 27.95 1.05 -19.97
C ALA A 462 29.47 0.78 -19.89
N GLU A 463 30.21 1.58 -19.14
CA GLU A 463 31.66 1.41 -18.95
C GLU A 463 32.00 0.25 -18.03
N GLU A 464 31.32 0.15 -16.89
CA GLU A 464 31.66 -0.79 -15.81
C GLU A 464 30.95 -2.13 -15.89
N TYR A 465 29.82 -2.21 -16.59
CA TYR A 465 28.99 -3.42 -16.65
C TYR A 465 28.87 -3.96 -18.06
N GLU A 466 28.74 -5.28 -18.16
CA GLU A 466 28.32 -5.96 -19.39
C GLU A 466 26.86 -6.40 -19.27
N PHE A 467 26.13 -6.27 -20.35
CA PHE A 467 24.74 -6.75 -20.44
C PHE A 467 24.75 -8.22 -20.88
N LEU A 468 24.14 -9.08 -20.08
CA LEU A 468 24.07 -10.53 -20.32
C LEU A 468 22.76 -10.97 -21.01
N GLY A 469 21.85 -10.03 -21.27
CA GLY A 469 20.49 -10.35 -21.68
C GLY A 469 19.61 -10.75 -20.52
N ARG A 470 18.46 -11.38 -20.79
CA ARG A 470 17.67 -12.07 -19.77
C ARG A 470 18.23 -13.46 -19.50
N LEU A 471 17.90 -14.06 -18.38
CA LEU A 471 18.24 -15.46 -18.14
C LEU A 471 17.59 -16.38 -19.19
N THR A 472 18.27 -17.43 -19.55
CA THR A 472 17.65 -18.53 -20.28
C THR A 472 16.87 -19.43 -19.31
N PRO A 473 15.88 -20.21 -19.78
CA PRO A 473 15.15 -21.19 -18.93
C PRO A 473 16.09 -22.12 -18.16
N LYS A 474 17.19 -22.55 -18.79
CA LYS A 474 18.20 -23.41 -18.16
C LYS A 474 18.93 -22.70 -17.02
N GLN A 475 19.34 -21.44 -17.23
CA GLN A 475 20.02 -20.64 -16.19
C GLN A 475 19.12 -20.38 -14.97
N THR A 476 17.82 -20.09 -15.20
CA THR A 476 16.85 -19.97 -14.10
C THR A 476 16.74 -21.28 -13.31
N ALA A 477 16.65 -22.41 -13.98
CA ALA A 477 16.59 -23.71 -13.30
C ALA A 477 17.89 -23.99 -12.51
N GLU A 478 19.06 -23.71 -13.07
CA GLU A 478 20.36 -23.83 -12.40
C GLU A 478 20.48 -22.89 -11.18
N ASN A 479 20.02 -21.64 -11.29
CA ASN A 479 19.99 -20.71 -10.17
C ASN A 479 19.07 -21.20 -9.05
N LEU A 480 17.88 -21.69 -9.37
CA LEU A 480 16.96 -22.26 -8.40
C LEU A 480 17.54 -23.52 -7.73
N ARG A 481 18.27 -24.36 -8.49
CA ARG A 481 19.02 -25.51 -7.95
C ARG A 481 20.07 -25.06 -6.95
N PHE A 482 20.87 -24.05 -7.29
CA PHE A 482 21.84 -23.46 -6.37
C PHE A 482 21.14 -22.97 -5.09
N ILE A 483 20.04 -22.24 -5.19
CA ILE A 483 19.28 -21.74 -4.03
C ILE A 483 18.83 -22.94 -3.17
N TYR A 484 18.23 -23.95 -3.77
CA TYR A 484 17.77 -25.16 -3.07
C TYR A 484 18.88 -25.86 -2.30
N GLU A 485 20.08 -25.95 -2.87
CA GLU A 485 21.24 -26.62 -2.26
C GLU A 485 21.86 -25.80 -1.12
N HIS A 486 21.64 -24.48 -1.07
CA HIS A 486 22.24 -23.59 -0.08
C HIS A 486 21.28 -23.07 1.01
N ILE A 487 19.97 -23.28 0.87
CA ILE A 487 19.00 -23.04 1.95
C ILE A 487 19.09 -24.15 3.03
N LYS A 488 18.45 -23.92 4.18
CA LYS A 488 18.46 -24.93 5.26
C LYS A 488 17.71 -26.20 4.83
N THR A 489 18.27 -27.36 5.13
CA THR A 489 17.84 -28.69 4.63
C THR A 489 16.40 -29.08 4.98
N ASP A 490 15.84 -28.51 6.05
CA ASP A 490 14.46 -28.78 6.49
C ASP A 490 13.44 -27.78 5.92
N THR A 491 13.88 -26.85 5.06
CA THR A 491 13.02 -25.83 4.46
C THR A 491 12.27 -26.40 3.25
N GLU A 492 10.97 -26.13 3.15
CA GLU A 492 10.18 -26.40 1.95
C GLU A 492 10.35 -25.21 0.98
N LEU A 493 10.81 -25.46 -0.24
CA LEU A 493 10.91 -24.46 -1.30
C LEU A 493 9.68 -24.54 -2.21
N VAL A 494 8.89 -23.49 -2.24
CA VAL A 494 7.71 -23.36 -3.12
C VAL A 494 8.07 -22.42 -4.26
N ILE A 495 8.07 -22.95 -5.49
CA ILE A 495 8.41 -22.19 -6.70
C ILE A 495 7.12 -21.95 -7.48
N LEU A 496 6.74 -20.66 -7.65
CA LEU A 496 5.61 -20.28 -8.48
C LEU A 496 6.03 -20.28 -9.95
N LEU A 497 5.32 -21.06 -10.74
CA LEU A 497 5.48 -21.11 -12.19
C LEU A 497 4.73 -19.96 -12.87
N GLY A 498 5.18 -19.54 -14.05
CA GLY A 498 4.54 -18.48 -14.82
C GLY A 498 3.26 -18.96 -15.55
N CYS A 499 2.36 -18.02 -15.85
CA CYS A 499 1.16 -18.31 -16.63
C CYS A 499 1.49 -18.65 -18.08
N GLU A 500 1.00 -19.80 -18.55
CA GLU A 500 1.21 -20.32 -19.92
C GLU A 500 0.06 -19.98 -20.88
N ARG A 501 -0.99 -19.32 -20.37
CA ARG A 501 -2.14 -18.90 -21.17
C ARG A 501 -1.86 -17.58 -21.87
N GLU A 502 -2.19 -17.50 -23.16
CA GLU A 502 -2.13 -16.27 -23.93
C GLU A 502 -3.15 -15.25 -23.38
N TYR A 503 -2.71 -14.02 -23.22
CA TYR A 503 -3.58 -12.88 -22.94
C TYR A 503 -3.49 -11.89 -24.11
N LYS A 504 -4.58 -11.73 -24.86
CA LYS A 504 -4.61 -11.00 -26.13
C LYS A 504 -4.53 -9.49 -25.99
N ASP A 505 -4.96 -8.96 -24.84
CA ASP A 505 -5.00 -7.52 -24.60
C ASP A 505 -3.74 -6.96 -23.94
N ASN A 506 -2.62 -7.70 -23.99
CA ASN A 506 -1.33 -7.20 -23.52
C ASN A 506 -0.93 -5.93 -24.26
N LYS A 507 -0.76 -4.83 -23.52
CA LYS A 507 -0.44 -3.51 -24.08
C LYS A 507 1.06 -3.28 -24.29
N LEU A 508 1.92 -4.09 -23.66
CA LEU A 508 3.37 -3.95 -23.68
C LEU A 508 3.99 -4.90 -24.69
N GLU A 509 4.80 -4.36 -25.63
CA GLU A 509 5.47 -5.13 -26.68
C GLU A 509 6.29 -6.30 -26.12
N ALA A 510 7.04 -6.08 -25.05
CA ALA A 510 7.84 -7.10 -24.39
C ALA A 510 7.02 -8.26 -23.78
N TRP A 511 5.72 -8.11 -23.67
CA TRP A 511 4.84 -9.06 -22.97
C TRP A 511 3.91 -9.83 -23.90
N VAL A 512 3.85 -9.49 -25.18
CA VAL A 512 2.95 -10.12 -26.17
C VAL A 512 3.11 -11.64 -26.22
N ASN A 513 4.35 -12.14 -26.18
CA ASN A 513 4.66 -13.56 -26.22
C ASN A 513 5.06 -14.17 -24.86
N ARG A 514 4.83 -13.46 -23.78
CA ARG A 514 5.29 -13.85 -22.43
C ARG A 514 4.80 -15.23 -22.00
N HIS A 515 3.60 -15.61 -22.37
CA HIS A 515 3.04 -16.94 -22.10
C HIS A 515 3.88 -18.08 -22.71
N ASN A 516 4.49 -17.87 -23.87
CA ASN A 516 5.40 -18.84 -24.49
C ASN A 516 6.74 -18.90 -23.75
N ASP A 517 7.28 -17.73 -23.34
CA ASP A 517 8.44 -17.70 -22.47
C ASP A 517 8.18 -18.51 -21.20
N HIS A 518 7.05 -18.27 -20.55
CA HIS A 518 6.69 -19.03 -19.33
C HIS A 518 6.62 -20.53 -19.54
N LYS A 519 6.11 -21.02 -20.69
CA LYS A 519 6.13 -22.46 -21.03
C LYS A 519 7.54 -23.04 -20.99
N GLU A 520 8.50 -22.34 -21.58
CA GLU A 520 9.89 -22.79 -21.65
C GLU A 520 10.56 -22.78 -20.27
N TYR A 521 10.34 -21.69 -19.46
CA TYR A 521 10.87 -21.59 -18.11
C TYR A 521 10.25 -22.64 -17.18
N ASN A 522 8.94 -22.80 -17.22
CA ASN A 522 8.23 -23.81 -16.45
C ASN A 522 8.71 -25.23 -16.78
N ALA A 523 8.89 -25.53 -18.07
CA ALA A 523 9.39 -26.85 -18.49
C ALA A 523 10.81 -27.12 -17.97
N ALA A 524 11.70 -26.12 -17.99
CA ALA A 524 13.05 -26.25 -17.45
C ALA A 524 13.02 -26.50 -15.93
N VAL A 525 12.21 -25.72 -15.20
CA VAL A 525 12.08 -25.84 -13.73
C VAL A 525 11.44 -27.20 -13.35
N ARG A 526 10.37 -27.62 -14.04
CA ARG A 526 9.76 -28.95 -13.81
C ARG A 526 10.77 -30.08 -14.01
N LYS A 527 11.56 -30.01 -15.07
CA LYS A 527 12.61 -31.01 -15.35
C LYS A 527 13.69 -31.03 -14.29
N GLU A 528 14.13 -29.86 -13.82
CA GLU A 528 15.22 -29.72 -12.85
C GLU A 528 14.82 -30.26 -11.48
N PHE A 529 13.56 -30.09 -11.06
CA PHE A 529 13.08 -30.47 -9.75
C PHE A 529 12.23 -31.75 -9.74
N ASP A 530 12.23 -32.51 -10.82
CA ASP A 530 11.54 -33.80 -10.88
C ASP A 530 12.07 -34.74 -9.78
N GLY A 531 11.16 -35.22 -8.94
CA GLY A 531 11.48 -36.13 -7.82
C GLY A 531 12.26 -35.49 -6.66
N CYS A 532 12.50 -34.18 -6.64
CA CYS A 532 13.15 -33.49 -5.53
C CYS A 532 12.27 -33.47 -4.27
N LYS A 533 12.90 -33.70 -3.13
CA LYS A 533 12.23 -33.61 -1.82
C LYS A 533 12.21 -32.15 -1.34
N ASN A 534 11.21 -31.78 -0.57
CA ASN A 534 11.04 -30.44 -0.01
C ASN A 534 11.03 -29.33 -1.08
N VAL A 535 10.53 -29.66 -2.29
CA VAL A 535 10.25 -28.69 -3.35
C VAL A 535 8.83 -28.90 -3.85
N THR A 536 8.05 -27.85 -3.84
CA THR A 536 6.72 -27.81 -4.43
C THR A 536 6.69 -26.82 -5.58
N LEU A 537 6.29 -27.29 -6.75
CA LEU A 537 6.03 -26.44 -7.91
C LEU A 537 4.57 -25.99 -7.88
N PHE A 538 4.35 -24.71 -7.61
CA PHE A 538 3.01 -24.15 -7.59
C PHE A 538 2.63 -23.69 -8.99
N ASP A 539 1.69 -24.40 -9.62
CA ASP A 539 1.27 -24.11 -10.97
C ASP A 539 0.09 -23.13 -11.01
N VAL A 540 0.36 -21.88 -11.36
CA VAL A 540 -0.68 -20.85 -11.45
C VAL A 540 -1.73 -21.16 -12.54
N ASN A 541 -1.37 -22.01 -13.52
CA ASN A 541 -2.27 -22.38 -14.62
C ASN A 541 -3.48 -23.22 -14.17
N GLU A 542 -3.42 -23.84 -12.99
CA GLU A 542 -4.55 -24.53 -12.38
C GLU A 542 -5.69 -23.58 -11.99
N TYR A 543 -5.38 -22.29 -11.81
CA TYR A 543 -6.31 -21.26 -11.33
C TYR A 543 -6.78 -20.32 -12.44
N ILE A 544 -6.11 -20.32 -13.60
CA ILE A 544 -6.39 -19.42 -14.73
C ILE A 544 -7.10 -20.22 -15.82
N THR A 545 -8.42 -20.15 -15.82
CA THR A 545 -9.28 -21.01 -16.66
C THR A 545 -9.86 -20.29 -17.88
N SER A 546 -9.90 -18.96 -17.86
CA SER A 546 -10.49 -18.14 -18.93
C SER A 546 -9.74 -16.81 -19.10
N ASP A 547 -10.02 -16.08 -20.18
CA ASP A 547 -9.47 -14.74 -20.41
C ASP A 547 -10.02 -13.74 -19.38
N ASP A 548 -11.19 -14.01 -18.78
CA ASP A 548 -11.79 -13.20 -17.72
C ASP A 548 -11.00 -13.29 -16.39
N ASP A 549 -10.06 -14.22 -16.27
CA ASP A 549 -9.21 -14.36 -15.08
C ASP A 549 -8.05 -13.36 -15.07
N PHE A 550 -7.74 -12.73 -16.21
CA PHE A 550 -6.74 -11.68 -16.29
C PHE A 550 -7.31 -10.31 -15.96
N ASN A 551 -6.44 -9.44 -15.43
CA ASN A 551 -6.79 -8.04 -15.16
C ASN A 551 -6.33 -7.13 -16.30
N ASP A 552 -5.03 -7.07 -16.59
CA ASP A 552 -4.43 -6.16 -17.56
C ASP A 552 -3.20 -6.74 -18.27
N SER A 553 -2.68 -7.85 -17.81
CA SER A 553 -1.53 -8.54 -18.40
C SER A 553 -1.49 -10.02 -18.05
N VAL A 554 -0.61 -10.77 -18.73
CA VAL A 554 -0.38 -12.18 -18.47
C VAL A 554 0.14 -12.49 -17.05
N ASN A 555 0.61 -11.47 -16.34
CA ASN A 555 1.15 -11.59 -14.98
C ASN A 555 0.19 -11.03 -13.92
N HIS A 556 -0.93 -10.41 -14.31
CA HIS A 556 -1.88 -9.82 -13.38
C HIS A 556 -3.26 -10.45 -13.51
N TYR A 557 -3.70 -11.06 -12.44
CA TYR A 557 -4.95 -11.82 -12.41
C TYR A 557 -6.07 -11.08 -11.68
N LYS A 558 -7.30 -11.52 -11.91
CA LYS A 558 -8.44 -11.06 -11.10
C LYS A 558 -8.30 -11.53 -9.66
N LYS A 559 -8.89 -10.76 -8.76
CA LYS A 559 -8.87 -11.02 -7.31
C LYS A 559 -9.29 -12.45 -6.96
N ARG A 560 -10.31 -12.99 -7.63
CA ARG A 560 -10.77 -14.36 -7.44
C ARG A 560 -9.64 -15.38 -7.58
N VAL A 561 -8.76 -15.19 -8.56
CA VAL A 561 -7.63 -16.09 -8.81
C VAL A 561 -6.62 -16.00 -7.66
N TYR A 562 -6.24 -14.79 -7.27
CA TYR A 562 -5.34 -14.60 -6.12
C TYR A 562 -5.93 -15.15 -4.81
N TYR A 563 -7.23 -15.01 -4.61
CA TYR A 563 -7.94 -15.58 -3.46
C TYR A 563 -7.84 -17.11 -3.42
N LEU A 564 -8.10 -17.78 -4.54
CA LEU A 564 -7.97 -19.24 -4.64
C LEU A 564 -6.53 -19.72 -4.39
N MET A 565 -5.54 -18.99 -4.93
CA MET A 565 -4.13 -19.25 -4.66
C MET A 565 -3.80 -19.07 -3.17
N ALA A 566 -4.34 -18.03 -2.53
CA ALA A 566 -4.13 -17.76 -1.10
C ALA A 566 -4.74 -18.86 -0.22
N GLN A 567 -5.90 -19.41 -0.57
CA GLN A 567 -6.46 -20.58 0.11
C GLN A 567 -5.48 -21.75 0.04
N LYS A 568 -4.93 -22.01 -1.14
CA LYS A 568 -3.97 -23.11 -1.33
C LYS A 568 -2.68 -22.88 -0.56
N PHE A 569 -2.17 -21.66 -0.53
CA PHE A 569 -0.98 -21.33 0.28
C PHE A 569 -1.24 -21.55 1.77
N THR A 570 -2.40 -21.14 2.27
CA THR A 570 -2.80 -21.38 3.67
C THR A 570 -2.88 -22.86 3.98
N GLU A 571 -3.49 -23.68 3.10
CA GLU A 571 -3.50 -25.14 3.23
C GLU A 571 -2.09 -25.74 3.30
N MET A 572 -1.20 -25.30 2.41
CA MET A 572 0.19 -25.77 2.36
C MET A 572 0.95 -25.43 3.65
N ILE A 573 0.83 -24.18 4.13
CA ILE A 573 1.49 -23.74 5.36
C ILE A 573 0.96 -24.52 6.57
N ASN A 574 -0.36 -24.70 6.68
CA ASN A 574 -0.98 -25.47 7.77
C ASN A 574 -0.60 -26.96 7.71
N ALA A 575 -0.53 -27.56 6.53
CA ALA A 575 -0.10 -28.94 6.34
C ALA A 575 1.36 -29.13 6.77
N HIS A 576 2.25 -28.20 6.40
CA HIS A 576 3.65 -28.23 6.81
C HIS A 576 3.80 -28.09 8.33
N ALA A 577 3.05 -27.18 8.95
CA ALA A 577 3.02 -27.00 10.41
C ALA A 577 2.58 -28.26 11.14
N ASN A 578 1.52 -28.94 10.67
CA ASN A 578 1.04 -30.18 11.26
C ASN A 578 2.07 -31.31 11.13
N ALA A 579 2.76 -31.42 9.98
CA ALA A 579 3.82 -32.39 9.77
C ALA A 579 5.02 -32.16 10.69
N ASP A 580 5.38 -30.93 10.94
CA ASP A 580 6.49 -30.55 11.83
C ASP A 580 6.17 -30.87 13.30
N VAL A 581 4.94 -30.59 13.77
CA VAL A 581 4.47 -30.98 15.11
C VAL A 581 4.50 -32.51 15.26
N ALA A 582 4.06 -33.25 14.25
CA ALA A 582 4.11 -34.71 14.27
C ALA A 582 5.54 -35.25 14.35
N LYS A 583 6.49 -34.66 13.60
CA LYS A 583 7.92 -35.01 13.65
C LYS A 583 8.53 -34.71 15.01
N GLN A 584 8.24 -33.56 15.62
CA GLN A 584 8.74 -33.18 16.95
C GLN A 584 8.18 -34.11 18.03
N THR A 585 6.87 -34.45 17.98
CA THR A 585 6.23 -35.38 18.91
C THR A 585 6.83 -36.75 18.81
N SER A 586 7.12 -37.25 17.60
CA SER A 586 7.76 -38.53 17.37
C SER A 586 9.19 -38.59 17.89
N LYS A 587 9.99 -37.50 17.66
CA LYS A 587 11.36 -37.38 18.21
C LYS A 587 11.34 -37.32 19.75
N ALA A 588 10.43 -36.56 20.35
CA ALA A 588 10.28 -36.49 21.81
C ALA A 588 9.85 -37.87 22.40
N LYS A 589 8.94 -38.57 21.75
CA LYS A 589 8.53 -39.93 22.17
C LYS A 589 9.67 -40.94 22.07
N LEU A 590 10.50 -40.87 21.00
CA LEU A 590 11.68 -41.69 20.83
C LEU A 590 12.76 -41.37 21.89
N ALA A 591 13.02 -40.09 22.15
CA ALA A 591 13.95 -39.64 23.19
C ALA A 591 13.49 -40.10 24.58
N TYR A 592 12.18 -40.00 24.89
CA TYR A 592 11.61 -40.48 26.14
C TYR A 592 11.76 -42.01 26.27
N LEU A 593 11.50 -42.79 25.22
CA LEU A 593 11.67 -44.24 25.22
C LEU A 593 13.16 -44.64 25.41
N THR A 594 14.08 -43.92 24.75
CA THR A 594 15.51 -44.14 24.88
C THR A 594 15.99 -43.82 26.30
N LEU A 595 15.50 -42.71 26.90
CA LEU A 595 15.80 -42.33 28.28
C LEU A 595 15.25 -43.40 29.26
N LYS A 596 14.02 -43.86 29.04
CA LYS A 596 13.39 -44.91 29.85
C LYS A 596 14.15 -46.23 29.78
N GLN A 597 14.71 -46.58 28.60
CA GLN A 597 15.56 -47.77 28.44
C GLN A 597 16.91 -47.60 29.18
N LYS A 598 17.53 -46.40 29.13
CA LYS A 598 18.76 -46.09 29.88
C LYS A 598 18.54 -46.19 31.39
N ILE A 599 17.43 -45.64 31.89
CA ILE A 599 17.04 -45.72 33.31
C ILE A 599 16.79 -47.17 33.72
N LYS A 600 16.11 -47.98 32.89
CA LYS A 600 15.90 -49.42 33.18
C LYS A 600 17.21 -50.19 33.24
N LYS A 601 18.24 -49.84 32.46
CA LYS A 601 19.58 -50.45 32.52
C LYS A 601 20.36 -50.07 33.79
N ILE A 602 20.13 -48.84 34.32
CA ILE A 602 20.77 -48.37 35.54
C ILE A 602 20.10 -48.97 36.81
N VAL A 603 18.81 -49.18 36.77
CA VAL A 603 17.99 -49.66 37.93
C VAL A 603 17.95 -51.20 38.04
N LYS A 604 18.53 -51.96 37.11
CA LYS A 604 18.81 -53.39 37.32
C LYS A 604 20.25 -53.55 37.72
N PRO A 605 20.57 -53.65 39.04
CA PRO A 605 21.85 -54.14 39.47
C PRO A 605 21.93 -55.60 39.07
N ASN A 606 23.15 -56.05 38.67
CA ASN A 606 23.46 -57.42 38.36
C ASN A 606 22.90 -58.37 39.42
N GLY A 607 21.98 -59.21 38.98
CA GLY A 607 21.61 -60.43 39.66
C GLY A 607 21.83 -61.58 38.70
#